data_46cde906a97ed159280aa5cdee6a3226
#
_entry.id   46cde906a97ed159280aa5cdee6a3226
#
_cell.length_a   1.000
_cell.length_b   1.000
_cell.length_c   1.000
_cell.angle_alpha   90.00
_cell.angle_beta   90.00
_cell.angle_gamma   90.00
#
_symmetry.space_group_name_H-M   'P 1'
#
loop_
_entity.id
_entity.type
_entity.pdbx_description
1 polymer ?
#
loop_
_entity_poly.entity_id
_entity_poly.type
_entity_poly.pdbx_seq_one_letter_code
_entity_poly.pdbx_strand_id
1 'polypeptide(L)'
;MSTAKEQFQTAVRGVEGVWPATPSMWSYSSLREAEECPRRWMLSRARYPTIWEREGYPPRPILAGLIGNTTHRALELILGTLQARGCVSVSDPSAVEALRDIGGFSRLLADTVTAELETLQGNPRAADQLASIRERLLREVPAIRERLQATVSRTLLQPPSDDQPITGTQPSCGPLARGSHPEVKLRAEGLRLIGRADLITLDDDGCVITDYKTGAPSEQHADQLRLYALLWSRDNAINPGGLPVRRLVVAYATHDEMLNPPSARDLETLAGTLSKRIAKAEGNLSPPPAPANPAPEVCRNCNVRHLCEDYWVAARAMSAREASSQAAMFVDCEAVIATRNGSRSWLLSVAGEGRALLRTPTETPGFAAGDSVRLLGLTLSANEDSAEVILTMTQFSEVFVLRERAQQPGVLAGLG
;
A
#
# COMPACT_ATOMS: atom_id res chain seq x y z
N MET A 1 28.43 -1.12 17.81
CA MET A 1 27.20 -0.39 17.39
C MET A 1 26.34 -1.42 16.66
N SER A 2 25.17 -1.75 17.20
CA SER A 2 24.21 -2.65 16.55
C SER A 2 23.75 -2.05 15.24
N THR A 3 23.67 -2.83 14.17
CA THR A 3 23.21 -2.32 12.88
C THR A 3 21.71 -1.97 12.98
N ALA A 4 21.24 -1.05 12.15
CA ALA A 4 19.80 -0.69 12.09
C ALA A 4 18.89 -1.92 11.90
N LYS A 5 19.42 -2.98 11.27
CA LYS A 5 18.76 -4.28 11.09
C LYS A 5 18.59 -5.04 12.41
N GLU A 6 19.62 -5.10 13.27
CA GLU A 6 19.52 -5.76 14.57
C GLU A 6 18.53 -5.04 15.49
N GLN A 7 18.46 -3.69 15.40
CA GLN A 7 17.47 -2.88 16.11
C GLN A 7 16.06 -3.14 15.60
N PHE A 8 15.87 -3.30 14.29
CA PHE A 8 14.58 -3.57 13.68
C PHE A 8 14.07 -4.98 13.98
N GLN A 9 14.93 -6.00 13.93
CA GLN A 9 14.56 -7.38 14.25
C GLN A 9 14.26 -7.59 15.73
N THR A 10 14.69 -6.67 16.60
CA THR A 10 14.74 -6.86 18.05
C THR A 10 13.52 -6.35 18.82
N ALA A 11 12.53 -5.73 18.20
CA ALA A 11 11.56 -4.94 18.97
C ALA A 11 10.11 -5.16 18.54
N VAL A 12 9.54 -6.30 18.89
CA VAL A 12 8.08 -6.50 18.73
C VAL A 12 7.34 -6.37 20.05
N ARG A 13 7.91 -6.77 21.18
CA ARG A 13 7.36 -6.47 22.51
C ARG A 13 8.03 -5.24 23.11
N GLY A 14 7.23 -4.21 23.38
CA GLY A 14 7.71 -2.96 23.99
C GLY A 14 8.05 -1.85 23.00
N VAL A 15 7.78 -2.00 21.72
CA VAL A 15 7.76 -0.87 20.79
C VAL A 15 6.52 -0.04 21.09
N GLU A 16 6.70 0.96 21.95
CA GLU A 16 5.66 1.96 22.18
C GLU A 16 5.62 2.88 20.95
N GLY A 17 4.66 2.63 20.07
CA GLY A 17 4.33 3.58 19.02
C GLY A 17 3.56 4.75 19.62
N VAL A 18 3.88 5.96 19.20
CA VAL A 18 3.00 7.10 19.46
C VAL A 18 1.81 6.96 18.53
N TRP A 19 0.63 6.74 19.09
CA TRP A 19 -0.58 6.53 18.31
C TRP A 19 -0.91 7.73 17.43
N PRO A 20 -1.37 7.52 16.20
CA PRO A 20 -1.73 8.60 15.30
C PRO A 20 -3.00 9.30 15.79
N ALA A 21 -3.07 10.59 15.56
CA ALA A 21 -4.32 11.32 15.69
C ALA A 21 -5.31 10.90 14.58
N THR A 22 -6.59 11.06 14.84
CA THR A 22 -7.63 10.92 13.82
C THR A 22 -7.37 11.91 12.69
N PRO A 23 -7.41 11.50 11.41
CA PRO A 23 -7.08 12.37 10.30
C PRO A 23 -8.10 13.51 10.15
N SER A 24 -7.63 14.69 9.80
CA SER A 24 -8.51 15.82 9.47
C SER A 24 -9.31 15.58 8.19
N MET A 25 -8.71 14.85 7.24
CA MET A 25 -9.30 14.48 5.95
C MET A 25 -9.11 12.99 5.70
N TRP A 26 -10.15 12.32 5.21
CA TRP A 26 -10.13 10.90 4.87
C TRP A 26 -10.00 10.68 3.37
N SER A 27 -9.10 9.81 2.96
CA SER A 27 -9.12 9.23 1.61
C SER A 27 -9.96 7.95 1.60
N TYR A 28 -10.41 7.53 0.41
CA TYR A 28 -11.15 6.28 0.24
C TYR A 28 -10.40 5.07 0.80
N SER A 29 -9.12 4.95 0.46
CA SER A 29 -8.29 3.84 0.92
C SER A 29 -8.05 3.87 2.44
N SER A 30 -7.82 5.06 3.02
CA SER A 30 -7.61 5.21 4.46
C SER A 30 -8.87 4.88 5.26
N LEU A 31 -10.04 5.33 4.79
CA LEU A 31 -11.33 5.01 5.43
C LEU A 31 -11.59 3.49 5.38
N ARG A 32 -11.42 2.88 4.21
CA ARG A 32 -11.59 1.43 4.08
C ARG A 32 -10.66 0.64 4.98
N GLU A 33 -9.39 1.01 5.05
CA GLU A 33 -8.44 0.33 5.93
C GLU A 33 -8.87 0.42 7.41
N ALA A 34 -9.37 1.58 7.85
CA ALA A 34 -9.87 1.75 9.21
C ALA A 34 -11.15 0.93 9.46
N GLU A 35 -12.02 0.78 8.46
CA GLU A 35 -13.23 -0.04 8.56
C GLU A 35 -12.92 -1.54 8.56
N GLU A 36 -11.96 -1.98 7.73
CA GLU A 36 -11.56 -3.38 7.66
C GLU A 36 -10.89 -3.83 8.97
N CYS A 37 -9.96 -3.03 9.50
CA CYS A 37 -9.31 -3.29 10.78
C CYS A 37 -8.75 -2.01 11.40
N PRO A 38 -9.45 -1.42 12.39
CA PRO A 38 -9.01 -0.21 13.09
C PRO A 38 -7.60 -0.36 13.71
N ARG A 39 -7.27 -1.54 14.27
CA ARG A 39 -5.95 -1.85 14.82
C ARG A 39 -4.86 -1.76 13.74
N ARG A 40 -5.09 -2.32 12.53
CA ARG A 40 -4.16 -2.24 11.41
C ARG A 40 -3.90 -0.79 11.02
N TRP A 41 -4.97 0.01 10.90
CA TRP A 41 -4.87 1.42 10.57
C TRP A 41 -4.01 2.18 11.57
N MET A 42 -4.21 1.96 12.87
CA MET A 42 -3.44 2.60 13.93
C MET A 42 -1.98 2.14 13.94
N LEU A 43 -1.73 0.82 13.94
CA LEU A 43 -0.38 0.27 13.97
C LEU A 43 0.45 0.70 12.74
N SER A 44 -0.15 0.74 11.56
CA SER A 44 0.57 1.13 10.35
C SER A 44 0.93 2.62 10.32
N ARG A 45 0.22 3.48 11.08
CA ARG A 45 0.43 4.94 11.12
C ARG A 45 1.05 5.46 12.41
N ALA A 46 1.16 4.63 13.45
CA ALA A 46 1.85 5.01 14.67
C ALA A 46 3.33 5.34 14.38
N ARG A 47 3.90 6.27 15.11
CA ARG A 47 5.31 6.63 14.99
C ARG A 47 6.17 5.70 15.83
N TYR A 48 7.27 5.25 15.26
CA TYR A 48 8.20 4.29 15.87
C TYR A 48 9.63 4.85 15.86
N PRO A 49 9.93 5.90 16.65
CA PRO A 49 11.18 6.65 16.57
C PRO A 49 12.43 5.81 16.88
N THR A 50 12.26 4.69 17.59
CA THR A 50 13.35 3.73 17.85
C THR A 50 13.65 2.80 16.68
N ILE A 51 12.77 2.76 15.67
CA ILE A 51 12.87 1.87 14.52
C ILE A 51 13.32 2.64 13.27
N TRP A 52 12.68 3.77 13.01
CA TRP A 52 13.02 4.64 11.89
C TRP A 52 12.45 6.06 12.08
N GLU A 53 12.97 7.02 11.28
CA GLU A 53 12.64 8.44 11.44
C GLU A 53 11.36 8.87 10.72
N ARG A 54 10.81 8.02 9.81
CA ARG A 54 9.63 8.37 9.03
C ARG A 54 8.34 8.06 9.79
N GLU A 55 7.25 8.67 9.36
CA GLU A 55 5.90 8.39 9.88
C GLU A 55 5.45 6.97 9.53
N GLY A 56 4.71 6.36 10.43
CA GLY A 56 4.17 5.02 10.28
C GLY A 56 5.18 3.91 10.58
N TYR A 57 4.71 2.66 10.50
CA TYR A 57 5.56 1.48 10.56
C TYR A 57 6.22 1.24 9.20
N PRO A 58 7.50 0.84 9.13
CA PRO A 58 8.17 0.57 7.87
C PRO A 58 7.36 -0.36 6.97
N PRO A 59 6.92 0.08 5.77
CA PRO A 59 6.09 -0.77 4.90
C PRO A 59 6.90 -1.94 4.34
N ARG A 60 6.26 -3.10 4.25
CA ARG A 60 6.84 -4.23 3.53
C ARG A 60 6.81 -3.93 2.03
N PRO A 61 7.94 -4.01 1.32
CA PRO A 61 7.94 -3.83 -0.12
C PRO A 61 7.23 -5.00 -0.79
N ILE A 62 6.15 -4.71 -1.51
CA ILE A 62 5.35 -5.68 -2.26
C ILE A 62 5.54 -5.40 -3.75
N LEU A 63 6.05 -6.38 -4.51
CA LEU A 63 6.37 -6.19 -5.93
C LEU A 63 5.18 -5.68 -6.75
N ALA A 64 3.97 -6.19 -6.51
CA ALA A 64 2.76 -5.73 -7.21
C ALA A 64 2.48 -4.24 -6.96
N GLY A 65 2.71 -3.74 -5.73
CA GLY A 65 2.59 -2.32 -5.41
C GLY A 65 3.64 -1.47 -6.13
N LEU A 66 4.90 -1.94 -6.16
CA LEU A 66 5.98 -1.24 -6.86
C LEU A 66 5.73 -1.18 -8.38
N ILE A 67 5.23 -2.26 -8.98
CA ILE A 67 4.80 -2.29 -10.39
C ILE A 67 3.67 -1.28 -10.62
N GLY A 68 2.67 -1.25 -9.74
CA GLY A 68 1.56 -0.30 -9.78
C GLY A 68 2.06 1.15 -9.75
N ASN A 69 2.85 1.50 -8.74
CA ASN A 69 3.42 2.84 -8.58
C ASN A 69 4.27 3.27 -9.77
N THR A 70 5.14 2.36 -10.26
CA THR A 70 5.97 2.60 -11.46
C THR A 70 5.09 2.88 -12.69
N THR A 71 4.02 2.11 -12.87
CA THR A 71 3.09 2.27 -14.00
C THR A 71 2.35 3.59 -13.92
N HIS A 72 1.76 3.93 -12.76
CA HIS A 72 1.06 5.20 -12.55
C HIS A 72 1.98 6.40 -12.75
N ARG A 73 3.18 6.37 -12.17
CA ARG A 73 4.14 7.45 -12.31
C ARG A 73 4.58 7.67 -13.75
N ALA A 74 4.86 6.58 -14.48
CA ALA A 74 5.21 6.65 -15.90
C ALA A 74 4.05 7.20 -16.74
N LEU A 75 2.82 6.78 -16.47
CA LEU A 75 1.61 7.25 -17.14
C LEU A 75 1.37 8.74 -16.89
N GLU A 76 1.49 9.21 -15.65
CA GLU A 76 1.41 10.62 -15.27
C GLU A 76 2.37 11.48 -16.12
N LEU A 77 3.64 11.05 -16.19
CA LEU A 77 4.67 11.78 -16.96
C LEU A 77 4.37 11.79 -18.45
N ILE A 78 3.90 10.68 -19.03
CA ILE A 78 3.53 10.59 -20.44
C ILE A 78 2.34 11.53 -20.73
N LEU A 79 1.26 11.40 -19.96
CA LEU A 79 0.04 12.18 -20.21
C LEU A 79 0.30 13.68 -19.99
N GLY A 80 1.04 14.04 -18.95
CA GLY A 80 1.44 15.44 -18.71
C GLY A 80 2.27 16.01 -19.86
N THR A 81 3.20 15.22 -20.41
CA THR A 81 4.04 15.66 -21.55
C THR A 81 3.23 15.81 -22.82
N LEU A 82 2.32 14.86 -23.13
CA LEU A 82 1.44 14.95 -24.29
C LEU A 82 0.49 16.17 -24.18
N GLN A 83 -0.09 16.36 -23.00
CA GLN A 83 -0.97 17.49 -22.71
C GLN A 83 -0.23 18.85 -22.86
N ALA A 84 0.99 18.96 -22.32
CA ALA A 84 1.81 20.18 -22.44
C ALA A 84 2.18 20.51 -23.90
N ARG A 85 2.18 19.53 -24.81
CA ARG A 85 2.39 19.69 -26.25
C ARG A 85 1.08 19.89 -27.03
N GLY A 86 -0.06 19.93 -26.37
CA GLY A 86 -1.37 20.07 -26.98
C GLY A 86 -1.81 18.85 -27.80
N CYS A 87 -1.20 17.68 -27.58
CA CYS A 87 -1.60 16.43 -28.25
C CYS A 87 -2.99 16.00 -27.79
N VAL A 88 -3.83 15.58 -28.71
CA VAL A 88 -5.13 14.94 -28.42
C VAL A 88 -4.95 13.44 -28.15
N SER A 89 -3.95 12.85 -28.78
CA SER A 89 -3.63 11.42 -28.62
C SER A 89 -2.15 11.14 -28.89
N VAL A 90 -1.72 9.93 -28.63
CA VAL A 90 -0.37 9.45 -29.00
C VAL A 90 -0.18 9.36 -30.52
N SER A 91 -1.26 9.39 -31.29
CA SER A 91 -1.21 9.37 -32.78
C SER A 91 -0.93 10.74 -33.38
N ASP A 92 -0.92 11.81 -32.61
CA ASP A 92 -0.58 13.13 -33.11
C ASP A 92 0.87 13.21 -33.58
N PRO A 93 1.18 13.93 -34.66
CA PRO A 93 2.53 14.09 -35.16
C PRO A 93 3.52 14.61 -34.10
N SER A 94 3.08 15.55 -33.24
CA SER A 94 3.88 16.13 -32.16
C SER A 94 4.09 15.18 -30.97
N ALA A 95 3.30 14.10 -30.86
CA ALA A 95 3.42 13.13 -29.78
C ALA A 95 4.77 12.39 -29.83
N VAL A 96 5.31 12.12 -31.01
CA VAL A 96 6.60 11.47 -31.17
C VAL A 96 7.73 12.34 -30.62
N GLU A 97 7.67 13.65 -30.86
CA GLU A 97 8.64 14.61 -30.31
C GLU A 97 8.49 14.74 -28.80
N ALA A 98 7.25 14.89 -28.32
CA ALA A 98 6.94 14.93 -26.90
C ALA A 98 7.49 13.72 -26.14
N LEU A 99 7.31 12.51 -26.68
CA LEU A 99 7.85 11.29 -26.08
C LEU A 99 9.39 11.21 -26.17
N ARG A 100 10.00 11.76 -27.24
CA ARG A 100 11.48 11.83 -27.34
C ARG A 100 12.08 12.77 -26.29
N ASP A 101 11.44 13.86 -25.96
CA ASP A 101 11.92 14.84 -24.98
C ASP A 101 12.08 14.22 -23.58
N ILE A 102 11.22 13.27 -23.23
CA ILE A 102 11.32 12.49 -21.99
C ILE A 102 12.18 11.22 -22.13
N GLY A 103 12.91 11.07 -23.26
CA GLY A 103 13.79 9.94 -23.54
C GLY A 103 13.08 8.66 -24.00
N GLY A 104 11.79 8.75 -24.39
CA GLY A 104 10.95 7.62 -24.80
C GLY A 104 10.62 6.69 -23.64
N PHE A 105 9.83 5.65 -23.93
CA PHE A 105 9.40 4.69 -22.91
C PHE A 105 10.55 4.01 -22.15
N SER A 106 11.67 3.73 -22.81
CA SER A 106 12.77 2.98 -22.20
C SER A 106 13.47 3.78 -21.11
N ARG A 107 13.84 5.04 -21.38
CA ARG A 107 14.47 5.90 -20.39
C ARG A 107 13.51 6.29 -19.29
N LEU A 108 12.29 6.68 -19.65
CA LEU A 108 11.23 7.03 -18.69
C LEU A 108 11.02 5.89 -17.67
N LEU A 109 10.91 4.65 -18.14
CA LEU A 109 10.73 3.50 -17.24
C LEU A 109 11.97 3.23 -16.39
N ALA A 110 13.17 3.39 -16.92
CA ALA A 110 14.40 3.26 -16.14
C ALA A 110 14.45 4.31 -15.00
N ASP A 111 14.10 5.54 -15.32
CA ASP A 111 14.08 6.65 -14.36
C ASP A 111 12.98 6.47 -13.31
N THR A 112 11.78 6.03 -13.70
CA THR A 112 10.69 5.74 -12.77
C THR A 112 10.98 4.54 -11.86
N VAL A 113 11.58 3.47 -12.37
CA VAL A 113 12.04 2.34 -11.57
C VAL A 113 13.09 2.79 -10.55
N THR A 114 14.02 3.62 -10.98
CA THR A 114 15.06 4.16 -10.08
C THR A 114 14.43 5.00 -8.96
N ALA A 115 13.54 5.91 -9.30
CA ALA A 115 12.82 6.74 -8.32
C ALA A 115 11.99 5.89 -7.33
N GLU A 116 11.32 4.83 -7.80
CA GLU A 116 10.57 3.93 -6.94
C GLU A 116 11.49 3.17 -5.97
N LEU A 117 12.65 2.70 -6.42
CA LEU A 117 13.64 2.05 -5.57
C LEU A 117 14.26 3.02 -4.54
N GLU A 118 14.42 4.30 -4.90
CA GLU A 118 14.88 5.34 -3.98
C GLU A 118 13.91 5.55 -2.81
N THR A 119 12.61 5.38 -3.01
CA THR A 119 11.61 5.46 -1.92
C THR A 119 11.83 4.38 -0.86
N LEU A 120 12.43 3.26 -1.23
CA LEU A 120 12.74 2.15 -0.32
C LEU A 120 14.06 2.34 0.43
N GLN A 121 14.89 3.33 0.06
CA GLN A 121 16.13 3.61 0.77
C GLN A 121 15.86 4.00 2.21
N GLY A 122 16.64 3.44 3.14
CA GLY A 122 16.45 3.63 4.58
C GLY A 122 15.25 2.88 5.16
N ASN A 123 14.49 2.12 4.36
CA ASN A 123 13.48 1.22 4.89
C ASN A 123 14.14 -0.07 5.43
N PRO A 124 14.14 -0.32 6.75
CA PRO A 124 14.82 -1.46 7.34
C PRO A 124 14.25 -2.82 6.87
N ARG A 125 12.98 -2.87 6.43
CA ARG A 125 12.36 -4.10 5.87
C ARG A 125 12.74 -4.36 4.42
N ALA A 126 13.29 -3.36 3.73
CA ALA A 126 13.73 -3.48 2.35
C ALA A 126 15.23 -3.74 2.22
N ALA A 127 16.02 -3.39 3.23
CA ALA A 127 17.48 -3.28 3.15
C ALA A 127 18.17 -4.51 2.53
N ASP A 128 17.83 -5.71 3.00
CA ASP A 128 18.44 -6.95 2.50
C ASP A 128 17.88 -7.44 1.17
N GLN A 129 16.75 -6.90 0.76
CA GLN A 129 16.00 -7.34 -0.41
C GLN A 129 16.11 -6.39 -1.60
N LEU A 130 16.73 -5.20 -1.42
CA LEU A 130 16.76 -4.16 -2.45
C LEU A 130 17.31 -4.65 -3.80
N ALA A 131 18.39 -5.44 -3.78
CA ALA A 131 18.98 -5.98 -5.01
C ALA A 131 18.02 -6.96 -5.71
N SER A 132 17.38 -7.85 -4.94
CA SER A 132 16.40 -8.81 -5.46
C SER A 132 15.12 -8.11 -5.94
N ILE A 133 14.64 -7.11 -5.21
CA ILE A 133 13.49 -6.28 -5.60
C ILE A 133 13.79 -5.57 -6.92
N ARG A 134 14.97 -4.94 -7.03
CA ARG A 134 15.40 -4.27 -8.26
C ARG A 134 15.42 -5.23 -9.45
N GLU A 135 16.05 -6.38 -9.30
CA GLU A 135 16.13 -7.38 -10.37
C GLU A 135 14.75 -7.85 -10.82
N ARG A 136 13.84 -8.09 -9.87
CA ARG A 136 12.47 -8.51 -10.16
C ARG A 136 11.67 -7.40 -10.84
N LEU A 137 11.78 -6.16 -10.35
CA LEU A 137 11.09 -5.02 -10.96
C LEU A 137 11.59 -4.75 -12.37
N LEU A 138 12.90 -4.86 -12.61
CA LEU A 138 13.50 -4.73 -13.95
C LEU A 138 13.00 -5.82 -14.91
N ARG A 139 12.76 -7.04 -14.44
CA ARG A 139 12.15 -8.11 -15.27
C ARG A 139 10.71 -7.80 -15.69
N GLU A 140 9.99 -7.01 -14.92
CA GLU A 140 8.62 -6.59 -15.24
C GLU A 140 8.55 -5.39 -16.21
N VAL A 141 9.65 -4.69 -16.46
CA VAL A 141 9.67 -3.49 -17.33
C VAL A 141 9.07 -3.74 -18.71
N PRO A 142 9.34 -4.87 -19.42
CA PRO A 142 8.68 -5.12 -20.71
C PRO A 142 7.16 -5.18 -20.62
N ALA A 143 6.63 -5.86 -19.60
CA ALA A 143 5.18 -5.97 -19.38
C ALA A 143 4.56 -4.63 -18.97
N ILE A 144 5.24 -3.84 -18.14
CA ILE A 144 4.83 -2.47 -17.79
C ILE A 144 4.78 -1.60 -19.04
N ARG A 145 5.79 -1.67 -19.89
CA ARG A 145 5.85 -0.93 -21.17
C ARG A 145 4.67 -1.26 -22.08
N GLU A 146 4.38 -2.53 -22.26
CA GLU A 146 3.24 -2.99 -23.09
C GLU A 146 1.91 -2.43 -22.57
N ARG A 147 1.68 -2.54 -21.25
CA ARG A 147 0.48 -1.98 -20.61
C ARG A 147 0.38 -0.47 -20.79
N LEU A 148 1.47 0.27 -20.60
CA LEU A 148 1.50 1.72 -20.80
C LEU A 148 1.17 2.09 -22.24
N GLN A 149 1.79 1.42 -23.21
CA GLN A 149 1.52 1.66 -24.62
C GLN A 149 0.05 1.39 -24.97
N ALA A 150 -0.52 0.27 -24.50
CA ALA A 150 -1.92 -0.07 -24.69
C ALA A 150 -2.86 0.95 -24.04
N THR A 151 -2.54 1.44 -22.85
CA THR A 151 -3.34 2.45 -22.14
C THR A 151 -3.26 3.80 -22.85
N VAL A 152 -2.07 4.28 -23.14
CA VAL A 152 -1.87 5.59 -23.80
C VAL A 152 -2.48 5.62 -25.20
N SER A 153 -2.45 4.51 -25.94
CA SER A 153 -3.05 4.43 -27.29
C SER A 153 -4.57 4.61 -27.28
N ARG A 154 -5.25 4.30 -26.17
CA ARG A 154 -6.71 4.48 -26.00
C ARG A 154 -7.07 5.80 -25.32
N THR A 155 -6.11 6.44 -24.66
CA THR A 155 -6.37 7.68 -23.94
C THR A 155 -6.51 8.84 -24.91
N LEU A 156 -7.66 9.50 -24.85
CA LEU A 156 -7.92 10.74 -25.58
C LEU A 156 -7.75 11.92 -24.61
N LEU A 157 -6.96 12.89 -25.02
CA LEU A 157 -6.71 14.10 -24.27
C LEU A 157 -7.49 15.27 -24.88
N GLN A 158 -7.85 16.20 -24.04
CA GLN A 158 -8.39 17.49 -24.47
C GLN A 158 -7.24 18.50 -24.42
N PRO A 159 -6.94 19.20 -25.52
CA PRO A 159 -5.91 20.23 -25.53
C PRO A 159 -6.30 21.39 -24.59
N PRO A 160 -5.31 22.09 -24.00
CA PRO A 160 -5.59 23.29 -23.21
C PRO A 160 -6.27 24.35 -24.07
N SER A 161 -7.06 25.24 -23.44
CA SER A 161 -7.63 26.41 -24.14
C SER A 161 -6.51 27.37 -24.55
N ASP A 162 -6.68 28.02 -25.70
CA ASP A 162 -5.69 28.93 -26.32
C ASP A 162 -5.29 30.13 -25.43
N ASP A 163 -6.10 30.46 -24.42
CA ASP A 163 -5.87 31.58 -23.50
C ASP A 163 -4.99 31.27 -22.29
N GLN A 164 -4.48 30.03 -22.14
CA GLN A 164 -3.64 29.70 -21.01
C GLN A 164 -2.17 29.46 -21.42
N PRO A 165 -1.20 30.08 -20.72
CA PRO A 165 0.21 29.74 -20.93
C PRO A 165 0.43 28.27 -20.57
N ILE A 166 1.05 27.52 -21.47
CA ILE A 166 1.49 26.14 -21.26
C ILE A 166 2.61 26.14 -20.21
N THR A 167 2.24 26.28 -18.95
CA THR A 167 3.17 26.10 -17.84
C THR A 167 3.04 24.67 -17.36
N GLY A 168 4.09 23.86 -17.56
CA GLY A 168 4.15 22.42 -17.25
C GLY A 168 3.98 22.05 -15.77
N THR A 169 3.51 22.96 -14.94
CA THR A 169 3.12 22.75 -13.54
C THR A 169 1.75 23.35 -13.34
N GLN A 170 0.74 22.51 -13.13
CA GLN A 170 -0.58 22.98 -12.73
C GLN A 170 -0.46 23.83 -11.44
N PRO A 171 -1.18 24.95 -11.34
CA PRO A 171 -1.32 25.62 -10.06
C PRO A 171 -1.96 24.63 -9.08
N SER A 172 -1.31 24.41 -7.97
CA SER A 172 -1.76 23.49 -6.91
C SER A 172 -3.09 23.91 -6.25
N CYS A 173 -3.65 25.06 -6.63
CA CYS A 173 -4.90 25.64 -6.11
C CYS A 173 -5.50 26.57 -7.15
N GLY A 174 -6.68 26.23 -7.68
CA GLY A 174 -7.45 27.13 -8.56
C GLY A 174 -8.38 26.33 -9.50
N PRO A 175 -9.35 27.03 -10.16
CA PRO A 175 -10.27 26.41 -11.09
C PRO A 175 -9.53 25.69 -12.22
N LEU A 176 -9.99 24.48 -12.57
CA LEU A 176 -9.48 23.80 -13.74
C LEU A 176 -10.09 24.44 -14.99
N ALA A 177 -9.24 24.74 -15.96
CA ALA A 177 -9.66 25.14 -17.28
C ALA A 177 -9.98 23.93 -18.18
N ARG A 178 -10.54 24.18 -19.36
CA ARG A 178 -10.70 23.19 -20.40
C ARG A 178 -9.36 22.51 -20.71
N GLY A 179 -9.36 21.21 -20.82
CA GLY A 179 -8.16 20.42 -21.06
C GLY A 179 -8.15 19.11 -20.28
N SER A 180 -7.04 18.40 -20.39
CA SER A 180 -6.78 17.16 -19.64
C SER A 180 -5.79 17.41 -18.51
N HIS A 181 -6.12 16.94 -17.31
CA HIS A 181 -5.40 17.24 -16.08
C HIS A 181 -5.07 15.93 -15.37
N PRO A 182 -3.83 15.44 -15.43
CA PRO A 182 -3.40 14.27 -14.67
C PRO A 182 -3.23 14.59 -13.17
N GLU A 183 -3.48 13.59 -12.33
CA GLU A 183 -3.19 13.60 -10.88
C GLU A 183 -3.88 14.73 -10.09
N VAL A 184 -5.14 15.02 -10.41
CA VAL A 184 -5.90 16.12 -9.80
C VAL A 184 -6.28 15.79 -8.36
N LYS A 185 -5.87 16.64 -7.43
CA LYS A 185 -6.30 16.57 -6.03
C LYS A 185 -7.67 17.20 -5.88
N LEU A 186 -8.62 16.44 -5.37
CA LEU A 186 -9.98 16.85 -5.09
C LEU A 186 -10.25 16.87 -3.59
N ARG A 187 -11.03 17.84 -3.11
CA ARG A 187 -11.37 18.00 -1.69
C ARG A 187 -12.86 18.31 -1.50
N ALA A 188 -13.43 17.73 -0.48
CA ALA A 188 -14.75 18.11 0.04
C ALA A 188 -14.60 18.40 1.54
N GLU A 189 -14.22 19.62 1.89
CA GLU A 189 -13.89 20.00 3.28
C GLU A 189 -15.07 19.78 4.23
N GLY A 190 -16.27 20.13 3.82
CA GLY A 190 -17.48 19.92 4.60
C GLY A 190 -17.81 18.44 4.88
N LEU A 191 -17.26 17.51 4.07
CA LEU A 191 -17.37 16.07 4.27
C LEU A 191 -16.09 15.45 4.86
N ARG A 192 -15.04 16.24 5.01
CA ARG A 192 -13.70 15.81 5.45
C ARG A 192 -13.14 14.69 4.55
N LEU A 193 -13.34 14.82 3.25
CA LEU A 193 -12.91 13.85 2.24
C LEU A 193 -11.91 14.46 1.26
N ILE A 194 -10.93 13.65 0.90
CA ILE A 194 -9.89 13.99 -0.07
C ILE A 194 -9.68 12.81 -1.02
N GLY A 195 -9.34 13.10 -2.28
CA GLY A 195 -8.96 12.12 -3.26
C GLY A 195 -7.99 12.70 -4.28
N ARG A 196 -7.43 11.82 -5.11
CA ARG A 196 -6.60 12.20 -6.25
C ARG A 196 -7.06 11.35 -7.43
N ALA A 197 -7.64 12.03 -8.43
CA ALA A 197 -8.07 11.40 -9.67
C ALA A 197 -6.90 11.33 -10.64
N ASP A 198 -6.68 10.16 -11.25
CA ASP A 198 -5.54 9.93 -12.14
C ASP A 198 -5.61 10.83 -13.39
N LEU A 199 -6.81 11.06 -13.93
CA LEU A 199 -7.02 12.00 -15.03
C LEU A 199 -8.42 12.61 -14.94
N ILE A 200 -8.50 13.93 -15.05
CA ILE A 200 -9.74 14.67 -15.30
C ILE A 200 -9.63 15.36 -16.65
N THR A 201 -10.57 15.06 -17.55
CA THR A 201 -10.66 15.72 -18.83
C THR A 201 -11.89 16.61 -18.84
N LEU A 202 -11.68 17.92 -19.05
CA LEU A 202 -12.72 18.96 -19.09
C LEU A 202 -12.97 19.44 -20.49
N ASP A 203 -14.24 19.55 -20.84
CA ASP A 203 -14.74 20.29 -22.00
C ASP A 203 -15.84 21.27 -21.57
N ASP A 204 -16.55 21.85 -22.57
CA ASP A 204 -17.56 22.88 -22.30
C ASP A 204 -18.83 22.31 -21.63
N ASP A 205 -19.06 21.00 -21.73
CA ASP A 205 -20.28 20.32 -21.26
C ASP A 205 -20.10 19.64 -19.91
N GLY A 206 -18.85 19.55 -19.39
CA GLY A 206 -18.55 18.90 -18.12
C GLY A 206 -17.23 18.15 -18.09
N CYS A 207 -17.08 17.18 -17.17
CA CYS A 207 -15.86 16.44 -17.03
C CYS A 207 -16.02 14.93 -17.22
N VAL A 208 -14.94 14.30 -17.67
CA VAL A 208 -14.71 12.85 -17.60
C VAL A 208 -13.65 12.59 -16.55
N ILE A 209 -13.93 11.69 -15.60
CA ILE A 209 -12.97 11.27 -14.56
C ILE A 209 -12.52 9.86 -14.91
N THR A 210 -11.22 9.68 -15.13
CA THR A 210 -10.60 8.40 -15.44
C THR A 210 -9.68 7.97 -14.30
N ASP A 211 -9.76 6.69 -13.94
CA ASP A 211 -8.92 6.06 -12.92
C ASP A 211 -8.26 4.82 -13.54
N TYR A 212 -6.93 4.77 -13.53
CA TYR A 212 -6.16 3.72 -14.17
C TYR A 212 -5.88 2.57 -13.20
N LYS A 213 -6.14 1.35 -13.63
CA LYS A 213 -5.98 0.15 -12.80
C LYS A 213 -5.05 -0.88 -13.43
N THR A 214 -4.03 -1.27 -12.66
CA THR A 214 -3.07 -2.31 -13.05
C THR A 214 -3.49 -3.71 -12.61
N GLY A 215 -4.45 -3.80 -11.68
CA GLY A 215 -4.99 -5.06 -11.13
C GLY A 215 -6.21 -5.60 -11.87
N ALA A 216 -6.74 -6.72 -11.39
CA ALA A 216 -7.99 -7.30 -11.88
C ALA A 216 -9.20 -6.39 -11.57
N PRO A 217 -10.27 -6.46 -12.38
CA PRO A 217 -11.51 -5.74 -12.12
C PRO A 217 -12.08 -6.01 -10.72
N SER A 218 -12.62 -4.95 -10.09
CA SER A 218 -13.21 -5.00 -8.76
C SER A 218 -14.30 -3.92 -8.63
N GLU A 219 -15.40 -4.23 -7.95
CA GLU A 219 -16.46 -3.27 -7.63
C GLU A 219 -15.94 -2.04 -6.88
N GLN A 220 -14.87 -2.21 -6.12
CA GLN A 220 -14.22 -1.13 -5.38
C GLN A 220 -13.69 0.00 -6.27
N HIS A 221 -13.35 -0.30 -7.54
CA HIS A 221 -12.90 0.70 -8.49
C HIS A 221 -14.05 1.64 -8.89
N ALA A 222 -15.24 1.08 -9.09
CA ALA A 222 -16.45 1.87 -9.35
C ALA A 222 -16.81 2.77 -8.15
N ASP A 223 -16.69 2.28 -6.92
CA ASP A 223 -16.96 3.06 -5.71
C ASP A 223 -15.96 4.20 -5.52
N GLN A 224 -14.70 3.98 -5.87
CA GLN A 224 -13.67 5.03 -5.86
C GLN A 224 -14.01 6.15 -6.87
N LEU A 225 -14.45 5.80 -8.07
CA LEU A 225 -14.86 6.78 -9.08
C LEU A 225 -16.12 7.55 -8.67
N ARG A 226 -17.10 6.89 -8.04
CA ARG A 226 -18.28 7.58 -7.48
C ARG A 226 -17.89 8.58 -6.40
N LEU A 227 -16.90 8.24 -5.57
CA LEU A 227 -16.34 9.19 -4.61
C LEU A 227 -15.68 10.37 -5.32
N TYR A 228 -14.91 10.15 -6.37
CA TYR A 228 -14.31 11.26 -7.14
C TYR A 228 -15.37 12.16 -7.77
N ALA A 229 -16.48 11.60 -8.25
CA ALA A 229 -17.61 12.39 -8.73
C ALA A 229 -18.23 13.26 -7.62
N LEU A 230 -18.35 12.71 -6.40
CA LEU A 230 -18.80 13.47 -5.22
C LEU A 230 -17.80 14.58 -4.90
N LEU A 231 -16.50 14.28 -4.82
CA LEU A 231 -15.47 15.27 -4.53
C LEU A 231 -15.49 16.38 -5.57
N TRP A 232 -15.55 16.06 -6.87
CA TRP A 232 -15.66 17.02 -7.97
C TRP A 232 -16.85 17.96 -7.79
N SER A 233 -18.01 17.42 -7.41
CA SER A 233 -19.23 18.22 -7.20
C SER A 233 -19.18 19.14 -5.98
N ARG A 234 -18.24 18.91 -5.04
CA ARG A 234 -18.11 19.64 -3.78
C ARG A 234 -16.86 20.52 -3.70
N ASP A 235 -15.94 20.36 -4.63
CA ASP A 235 -14.69 21.14 -4.66
C ASP A 235 -14.87 22.48 -5.39
N ASN A 236 -15.30 23.48 -4.64
CA ASN A 236 -15.53 24.81 -5.21
C ASN A 236 -14.22 25.52 -5.63
N ALA A 237 -13.06 25.07 -5.16
CA ALA A 237 -11.78 25.65 -5.57
C ALA A 237 -11.40 25.18 -6.98
N ILE A 238 -11.66 23.90 -7.28
CA ILE A 238 -11.34 23.27 -8.56
C ILE A 238 -12.48 23.41 -9.56
N ASN A 239 -13.74 23.32 -9.11
CA ASN A 239 -14.96 23.35 -9.93
C ASN A 239 -15.94 24.44 -9.43
N PRO A 240 -15.58 25.74 -9.46
CA PRO A 240 -16.46 26.81 -8.98
C PRO A 240 -17.72 26.98 -9.82
N GLY A 241 -17.67 26.58 -11.09
CA GLY A 241 -18.80 26.62 -12.01
C GLY A 241 -19.81 25.47 -11.84
N GLY A 242 -19.52 24.50 -10.98
CA GLY A 242 -20.39 23.34 -10.77
C GLY A 242 -20.56 22.47 -12.02
N LEU A 243 -19.54 22.40 -12.89
CA LEU A 243 -19.58 21.58 -14.09
C LEU A 243 -19.88 20.12 -13.74
N PRO A 244 -20.83 19.45 -14.43
CA PRO A 244 -21.24 18.11 -14.12
C PRO A 244 -20.19 17.07 -14.54
N VAL A 245 -20.17 15.92 -13.86
CA VAL A 245 -19.50 14.73 -14.37
C VAL A 245 -20.36 14.10 -15.45
N ARG A 246 -19.81 13.92 -16.63
CA ARG A 246 -20.51 13.28 -17.76
C ARG A 246 -20.23 11.79 -17.87
N ARG A 247 -19.05 11.38 -17.45
CA ARG A 247 -18.62 9.98 -17.55
C ARG A 247 -17.57 9.66 -16.47
N LEU A 248 -17.62 8.43 -16.01
CA LEU A 248 -16.60 7.82 -15.18
C LEU A 248 -15.97 6.65 -15.95
N VAL A 249 -14.66 6.53 -15.92
CA VAL A 249 -13.93 5.51 -16.67
C VAL A 249 -12.95 4.79 -15.75
N VAL A 250 -13.10 3.46 -15.61
CA VAL A 250 -12.05 2.60 -15.04
C VAL A 250 -11.23 2.09 -16.23
N ALA A 251 -10.00 2.56 -16.37
CA ALA A 251 -9.13 2.17 -17.46
C ALA A 251 -8.21 1.04 -17.02
N TYR A 252 -8.51 -0.19 -17.45
CA TYR A 252 -7.66 -1.36 -17.26
C TYR A 252 -6.62 -1.47 -18.39
N ALA A 253 -5.62 -2.32 -18.21
CA ALA A 253 -4.58 -2.52 -19.22
C ALA A 253 -5.14 -2.96 -20.59
N THR A 254 -6.23 -3.74 -20.61
CA THR A 254 -6.78 -4.36 -21.82
C THR A 254 -8.07 -3.71 -22.33
N HIS A 255 -8.82 -3.01 -21.49
CA HIS A 255 -10.11 -2.42 -21.81
C HIS A 255 -10.47 -1.28 -20.85
N ASP A 256 -11.44 -0.48 -21.25
CA ASP A 256 -12.01 0.57 -20.42
C ASP A 256 -13.44 0.19 -20.04
N GLU A 257 -13.77 0.31 -18.76
CA GLU A 257 -15.12 0.16 -18.23
C GLU A 257 -15.73 1.54 -18.01
N MET A 258 -16.84 1.81 -18.70
CA MET A 258 -17.53 3.08 -18.62
C MET A 258 -18.70 2.98 -17.64
N LEU A 259 -18.73 3.89 -16.68
CA LEU A 259 -19.79 3.98 -15.69
C LEU A 259 -20.60 5.26 -15.91
N ASN A 260 -21.91 5.17 -15.72
CA ASN A 260 -22.77 6.34 -15.69
C ASN A 260 -22.44 7.20 -14.45
N PRO A 261 -22.40 8.53 -14.59
CA PRO A 261 -22.22 9.40 -13.46
C PRO A 261 -23.41 9.30 -12.50
N PRO A 262 -23.17 9.40 -11.18
CA PRO A 262 -24.24 9.41 -10.19
C PRO A 262 -25.11 10.68 -10.35
N SER A 263 -26.41 10.54 -10.14
CA SER A 263 -27.31 11.68 -10.08
C SER A 263 -27.05 12.55 -8.84
N ALA A 264 -27.57 13.78 -8.83
CA ALA A 264 -27.46 14.64 -7.64
C ALA A 264 -27.99 13.97 -6.38
N ARG A 265 -29.08 13.20 -6.49
CA ARG A 265 -29.67 12.43 -5.38
C ARG A 265 -28.72 11.31 -4.91
N ASP A 266 -28.05 10.62 -5.84
CA ASP A 266 -27.10 9.57 -5.50
C ASP A 266 -25.87 10.16 -4.79
N LEU A 267 -25.40 11.34 -5.23
CA LEU A 267 -24.30 12.07 -4.58
C LEU A 267 -24.65 12.49 -3.16
N GLU A 268 -25.87 13.00 -2.91
CA GLU A 268 -26.32 13.32 -1.55
C GLU A 268 -26.43 12.07 -0.66
N THR A 269 -26.95 10.98 -1.21
CA THR A 269 -27.03 9.70 -0.49
C THR A 269 -25.64 9.17 -0.16
N LEU A 270 -24.71 9.26 -1.11
CA LEU A 270 -23.30 8.87 -0.91
C LEU A 270 -22.64 9.73 0.15
N ALA A 271 -22.83 11.06 0.11
CA ALA A 271 -22.29 11.99 1.10
C ALA A 271 -22.78 11.65 2.52
N GLY A 272 -24.07 11.42 2.70
CA GLY A 272 -24.65 11.01 3.99
C GLY A 272 -24.13 9.66 4.48
N THR A 273 -23.92 8.71 3.55
CA THR A 273 -23.37 7.40 3.86
C THR A 273 -21.90 7.51 4.30
N LEU A 274 -21.09 8.26 3.58
CA LEU A 274 -19.67 8.46 3.90
C LEU A 274 -19.48 9.20 5.23
N SER A 275 -20.31 10.20 5.52
CA SER A 275 -20.27 10.91 6.81
C SER A 275 -20.54 9.95 7.99
N LYS A 276 -21.49 9.02 7.85
CA LYS A 276 -21.77 7.99 8.87
C LYS A 276 -20.62 6.99 9.00
N ARG A 277 -20.02 6.58 7.88
CA ARG A 277 -18.86 5.69 7.86
C ARG A 277 -17.66 6.32 8.56
N ILE A 278 -17.36 7.59 8.26
CA ILE A 278 -16.28 8.34 8.91
C ILE A 278 -16.53 8.41 10.43
N ALA A 279 -17.71 8.82 10.87
CA ALA A 279 -18.03 8.90 12.31
C ALA A 279 -17.88 7.54 13.01
N LYS A 280 -18.29 6.44 12.36
CA LYS A 280 -18.11 5.07 12.87
C LYS A 280 -16.62 4.69 12.94
N ALA A 281 -15.85 4.97 11.88
CA ALA A 281 -14.42 4.68 11.85
C ALA A 281 -13.68 5.44 12.96
N GLU A 282 -13.98 6.72 13.15
CA GLU A 282 -13.39 7.55 14.22
C GLU A 282 -13.75 7.03 15.62
N GLY A 283 -15.01 6.62 15.83
CA GLY A 283 -15.42 5.99 17.08
C GLY A 283 -14.67 4.70 17.38
N ASN A 284 -14.34 3.91 16.35
CA ASN A 284 -13.56 2.68 16.48
C ASN A 284 -12.06 2.94 16.73
N LEU A 285 -11.55 4.11 16.33
CA LEU A 285 -10.15 4.47 16.55
C LEU A 285 -9.91 5.06 17.94
N SER A 286 -10.94 5.38 18.72
CA SER A 286 -10.80 6.00 20.03
C SER A 286 -11.58 5.23 21.10
N PRO A 287 -10.98 4.96 22.29
CA PRO A 287 -9.60 5.27 22.67
C PRO A 287 -8.59 4.24 22.09
N PRO A 288 -7.32 4.60 21.94
CA PRO A 288 -6.28 3.63 21.58
C PRO A 288 -5.99 2.66 22.76
N PRO A 289 -5.57 1.42 22.45
CA PRO A 289 -5.43 0.83 21.11
C PRO A 289 -6.78 0.42 20.53
N ALA A 290 -7.02 0.76 19.25
CA ALA A 290 -8.25 0.42 18.56
C ALA A 290 -8.50 -1.11 18.51
N PRO A 291 -9.75 -1.59 18.37
CA PRO A 291 -10.04 -3.01 18.25
C PRO A 291 -9.44 -3.63 16.97
N ALA A 292 -9.02 -4.89 17.06
CA ALA A 292 -8.59 -5.67 15.92
C ALA A 292 -9.77 -6.45 15.32
N ASN A 293 -9.64 -6.77 14.02
CA ASN A 293 -10.51 -7.70 13.31
C ASN A 293 -9.64 -8.85 12.75
N PRO A 294 -9.28 -9.86 13.56
CA PRO A 294 -8.35 -10.92 13.18
C PRO A 294 -9.03 -11.97 12.31
N ALA A 295 -9.35 -11.61 11.06
CA ALA A 295 -9.89 -12.52 10.05
C ALA A 295 -8.80 -12.89 9.01
N PRO A 296 -8.78 -14.12 8.47
CA PRO A 296 -7.75 -14.58 7.54
C PRO A 296 -7.59 -13.65 6.32
N GLU A 297 -8.70 -13.21 5.71
CA GLU A 297 -8.72 -12.32 4.56
C GLU A 297 -8.19 -10.93 4.86
N VAL A 298 -8.35 -10.45 6.10
CA VAL A 298 -7.84 -9.14 6.57
C VAL A 298 -6.37 -9.24 6.96
N CYS A 299 -6.00 -10.30 7.67
CA CYS A 299 -4.65 -10.44 8.24
C CYS A 299 -3.61 -10.92 7.24
N ARG A 300 -3.98 -11.68 6.20
CA ARG A 300 -3.06 -12.17 5.17
C ARG A 300 -2.20 -11.05 4.57
N ASN A 301 -2.81 -9.90 4.29
CA ASN A 301 -2.17 -8.75 3.68
C ASN A 301 -1.79 -7.66 4.69
N CYS A 302 -1.88 -7.93 5.99
CA CYS A 302 -1.57 -6.96 7.03
C CYS A 302 -0.06 -6.81 7.22
N ASN A 303 0.47 -5.64 6.89
CA ASN A 303 1.89 -5.31 7.00
C ASN A 303 2.41 -5.24 8.44
N VAL A 304 1.51 -5.11 9.40
CA VAL A 304 1.82 -4.90 10.84
C VAL A 304 1.28 -6.03 11.73
N ARG A 305 0.89 -7.18 11.15
CA ARG A 305 0.31 -8.29 11.93
C ARG A 305 1.26 -8.86 12.97
N HIS A 306 2.58 -8.75 12.77
CA HIS A 306 3.58 -9.16 13.76
C HIS A 306 3.52 -8.33 15.06
N LEU A 307 2.95 -7.12 15.02
CA LEU A 307 2.70 -6.26 16.20
C LEU A 307 1.34 -6.51 16.87
N CYS A 308 0.44 -7.26 16.22
CA CYS A 308 -0.96 -7.41 16.65
C CYS A 308 -1.12 -8.65 17.54
N GLU A 309 -1.28 -8.46 18.85
CA GLU A 309 -1.49 -9.59 19.78
C GLU A 309 -2.78 -10.36 19.50
N ASP A 310 -3.86 -9.66 19.12
CA ASP A 310 -5.13 -10.32 18.77
C ASP A 310 -4.96 -11.27 17.58
N TYR A 311 -4.11 -10.92 16.60
CA TYR A 311 -3.75 -11.82 15.50
C TYR A 311 -3.08 -13.09 16.03
N TRP A 312 -2.10 -12.96 16.92
CA TRP A 312 -1.37 -14.11 17.45
C TRP A 312 -2.20 -14.97 18.38
N VAL A 313 -3.13 -14.39 19.13
CA VAL A 313 -4.13 -15.14 19.91
C VAL A 313 -5.02 -15.98 18.98
N ALA A 314 -5.52 -15.39 17.89
CA ALA A 314 -6.33 -16.11 16.90
C ALA A 314 -5.50 -17.18 16.16
N ALA A 315 -4.26 -16.88 15.77
CA ALA A 315 -3.37 -17.81 15.07
C ALA A 315 -2.99 -19.03 15.94
N ARG A 316 -2.77 -18.84 17.25
CA ARG A 316 -2.52 -19.96 18.17
C ARG A 316 -3.71 -20.89 18.36
N ALA A 317 -4.93 -20.40 18.13
CA ALA A 317 -6.14 -21.21 18.18
C ALA A 317 -6.31 -22.13 16.94
N MET A 318 -5.55 -21.88 15.85
CA MET A 318 -5.53 -22.69 14.64
C MET A 318 -4.36 -23.67 14.72
N SER A 319 -4.61 -24.96 14.60
CA SER A 319 -3.53 -25.96 14.52
C SER A 319 -2.80 -25.87 13.18
N ALA A 320 -1.52 -26.30 13.12
CA ALA A 320 -0.76 -26.38 11.87
C ALA A 320 -1.41 -27.35 10.87
N ARG A 321 -2.15 -28.36 11.34
CA ARG A 321 -2.94 -29.29 10.51
C ARG A 321 -4.11 -28.61 9.84
N GLU A 322 -4.80 -27.72 10.54
CA GLU A 322 -5.89 -26.91 9.96
C GLU A 322 -5.36 -25.89 8.96
N ALA A 323 -4.21 -25.28 9.25
CA ALA A 323 -3.53 -24.39 8.30
C ALA A 323 -3.12 -25.11 7.02
N SER A 324 -2.66 -26.37 7.10
CA SER A 324 -2.28 -27.18 5.93
C SER A 324 -3.48 -27.62 5.09
N SER A 325 -4.64 -27.89 5.71
CA SER A 325 -5.85 -28.31 5.01
C SER A 325 -6.52 -27.19 4.20
N GLN A 326 -6.23 -25.92 4.51
CA GLN A 326 -6.80 -24.75 3.83
C GLN A 326 -5.97 -24.26 2.64
N ALA A 327 -5.10 -25.07 2.05
CA ALA A 327 -4.23 -24.74 0.93
C ALA A 327 -3.38 -23.46 1.18
N ALA A 328 -3.07 -23.14 2.44
CA ALA A 328 -2.21 -22.03 2.79
C ALA A 328 -0.77 -22.36 2.38
N MET A 329 -0.33 -21.78 1.26
CA MET A 329 1.05 -21.95 0.77
C MET A 329 2.05 -21.28 1.74
N PHE A 330 1.57 -20.40 2.62
CA PHE A 330 2.39 -19.68 3.61
C PHE A 330 1.71 -19.69 4.98
N VAL A 331 2.52 -19.94 6.02
CA VAL A 331 2.10 -19.89 7.42
C VAL A 331 2.95 -18.90 8.21
N ASP A 332 2.39 -18.35 9.27
CA ASP A 332 3.11 -17.57 10.27
C ASP A 332 3.26 -18.42 11.55
N CYS A 333 4.34 -18.23 12.30
CA CYS A 333 4.63 -19.02 13.47
C CYS A 333 5.18 -18.14 14.60
N GLU A 334 4.66 -18.29 15.83
CA GLU A 334 5.28 -17.78 17.06
C GLU A 334 5.92 -18.96 17.81
N ALA A 335 7.20 -18.90 18.07
CA ALA A 335 7.96 -20.01 18.64
C ALA A 335 9.15 -19.54 19.49
N VAL A 336 9.69 -20.47 20.27
CA VAL A 336 11.01 -20.34 20.88
C VAL A 336 12.02 -21.14 20.07
N ILE A 337 13.15 -20.55 19.74
CA ILE A 337 14.28 -21.23 19.12
C ILE A 337 14.93 -22.14 20.16
N ALA A 338 14.69 -23.44 20.08
CA ALA A 338 15.18 -24.37 21.08
C ALA A 338 16.70 -24.59 20.93
N THR A 339 17.15 -25.01 19.74
CA THR A 339 18.56 -25.27 19.47
C THR A 339 18.87 -25.29 17.99
N ARG A 340 20.14 -25.12 17.64
CA ARG A 340 20.63 -25.32 16.28
C ARG A 340 20.72 -26.80 15.96
N ASN A 341 20.21 -27.22 14.81
CA ASN A 341 20.17 -28.64 14.36
C ASN A 341 21.07 -28.90 13.13
N GLY A 342 21.75 -27.88 12.63
CA GLY A 342 22.62 -27.95 11.46
C GLY A 342 23.06 -26.56 11.01
N SER A 343 23.77 -26.44 9.87
CA SER A 343 24.25 -25.15 9.39
C SER A 343 23.10 -24.18 9.09
N ARG A 344 21.97 -24.69 8.56
CA ARG A 344 20.79 -23.90 8.15
C ARG A 344 19.49 -24.50 8.67
N SER A 345 19.54 -25.20 9.82
CA SER A 345 18.34 -25.75 10.43
C SER A 345 18.33 -25.57 11.94
N TRP A 346 17.13 -25.41 12.49
CA TRP A 346 16.88 -25.08 13.88
C TRP A 346 15.67 -25.86 14.39
N LEU A 347 15.72 -26.30 15.64
CA LEU A 347 14.55 -26.85 16.31
C LEU A 347 13.77 -25.73 16.99
N LEU A 348 12.47 -25.72 16.76
CA LEU A 348 11.54 -24.78 17.38
C LEU A 348 10.70 -25.50 18.44
N SER A 349 10.36 -24.79 19.51
CA SER A 349 9.25 -25.12 20.40
C SER A 349 8.08 -24.22 20.07
N VAL A 350 7.00 -24.80 19.52
CA VAL A 350 5.78 -24.09 19.10
C VAL A 350 4.69 -24.34 20.13
N ALA A 351 4.06 -23.27 20.63
CA ALA A 351 3.02 -23.39 21.63
C ALA A 351 1.81 -24.18 21.08
N GLY A 352 1.43 -25.28 21.76
CA GLY A 352 0.31 -26.14 21.35
C GLY A 352 0.65 -27.23 20.32
N GLU A 353 1.79 -27.13 19.61
CA GLU A 353 2.15 -28.03 18.49
C GLU A 353 3.37 -28.90 18.80
N GLY A 354 4.11 -28.63 19.89
CA GLY A 354 5.30 -29.39 20.26
C GLY A 354 6.55 -28.87 19.53
N ARG A 355 7.23 -29.75 18.78
CA ARG A 355 8.48 -29.41 18.08
C ARG A 355 8.27 -29.28 16.57
N ALA A 356 8.98 -28.32 15.96
CA ALA A 356 9.05 -28.16 14.53
C ALA A 356 10.51 -27.94 14.08
N LEU A 357 10.83 -28.35 12.85
CA LEU A 357 12.12 -28.08 12.22
C LEU A 357 12.00 -26.82 11.36
N LEU A 358 12.83 -25.81 11.63
CA LEU A 358 12.95 -24.61 10.79
C LEU A 358 14.17 -24.73 9.88
N ARG A 359 13.96 -24.56 8.58
CA ARG A 359 15.03 -24.38 7.59
C ARG A 359 15.18 -22.91 7.24
N THR A 360 16.44 -22.42 7.25
CA THR A 360 16.78 -21.02 6.99
C THR A 360 17.59 -20.87 5.72
N PRO A 361 17.45 -19.76 4.96
CA PRO A 361 18.22 -19.51 3.74
C PRO A 361 19.71 -19.23 4.03
N THR A 362 20.03 -18.77 5.25
CA THR A 362 21.38 -18.42 5.71
C THR A 362 21.75 -19.16 6.99
N GLU A 363 23.02 -19.20 7.31
CA GLU A 363 23.52 -19.78 8.57
C GLU A 363 23.32 -18.88 9.78
N THR A 364 23.14 -17.58 9.54
CA THR A 364 22.91 -16.53 10.55
C THR A 364 21.58 -15.81 10.29
N PRO A 365 20.45 -16.41 10.68
CA PRO A 365 19.12 -15.91 10.32
C PRO A 365 18.62 -14.71 11.16
N GLY A 366 19.47 -14.12 12.02
CA GLY A 366 19.14 -12.95 12.83
C GLY A 366 18.49 -13.28 14.18
N PHE A 367 18.50 -14.54 14.59
CA PHE A 367 18.10 -15.02 15.92
C PHE A 367 19.11 -16.04 16.47
N ALA A 368 19.01 -16.34 17.75
CA ALA A 368 19.84 -17.32 18.47
C ALA A 368 18.98 -18.33 19.24
N ALA A 369 19.59 -19.41 19.71
CA ALA A 369 18.95 -20.34 20.63
C ALA A 369 18.52 -19.61 21.92
N GLY A 370 17.31 -19.89 22.38
CA GLY A 370 16.65 -19.20 23.49
C GLY A 370 15.77 -18.03 23.10
N ASP A 371 15.90 -17.51 21.90
CA ASP A 371 15.05 -16.39 21.44
C ASP A 371 13.59 -16.83 21.22
N SER A 372 12.66 -16.02 21.70
CA SER A 372 11.26 -16.06 21.29
C SER A 372 11.10 -15.24 20.01
N VAL A 373 10.46 -15.80 18.97
CA VAL A 373 10.37 -15.19 17.65
C VAL A 373 8.96 -15.24 17.08
N ARG A 374 8.64 -14.26 16.25
CA ARG A 374 7.52 -14.29 15.28
C ARG A 374 8.10 -14.40 13.90
N LEU A 375 7.74 -15.46 13.21
CA LEU A 375 8.18 -15.79 11.86
C LEU A 375 6.99 -15.61 10.91
N LEU A 376 7.15 -14.81 9.87
CA LEU A 376 6.10 -14.54 8.89
C LEU A 376 6.44 -15.14 7.53
N GLY A 377 5.43 -15.68 6.84
CA GLY A 377 5.54 -16.11 5.47
C GLY A 377 6.44 -17.34 5.27
N LEU A 378 6.33 -18.31 6.16
CA LEU A 378 7.01 -19.60 6.05
C LEU A 378 6.25 -20.52 5.10
N THR A 379 6.96 -21.40 4.37
CA THR A 379 6.32 -22.53 3.71
C THR A 379 6.29 -23.72 4.64
N LEU A 380 5.14 -24.42 4.64
CA LEU A 380 4.91 -25.61 5.45
C LEU A 380 5.09 -26.86 4.58
N SER A 381 5.84 -27.84 5.08
CA SER A 381 5.89 -29.19 4.53
C SER A 381 5.77 -30.21 5.66
N ALA A 382 4.95 -31.22 5.48
CA ALA A 382 4.91 -32.38 6.38
C ALA A 382 5.88 -33.44 5.84
N ASN A 383 6.61 -34.10 6.73
CA ASN A 383 7.34 -35.31 6.36
C ASN A 383 6.35 -36.47 6.45
N GLU A 384 6.07 -37.16 5.33
CA GLU A 384 5.12 -38.26 5.28
C GLU A 384 5.56 -39.44 6.19
N ASP A 385 6.87 -39.58 6.42
CA ASP A 385 7.46 -40.65 7.23
C ASP A 385 7.62 -40.30 8.72
N SER A 386 7.47 -39.05 9.11
CA SER A 386 7.52 -38.60 10.49
C SER A 386 6.44 -37.54 10.78
N ALA A 387 5.89 -37.57 11.99
CA ALA A 387 4.93 -36.52 12.43
C ALA A 387 5.57 -35.14 12.61
N GLU A 388 6.79 -34.93 12.07
CA GLU A 388 7.56 -33.72 12.25
C GLU A 388 7.14 -32.64 11.24
N VAL A 389 6.76 -31.49 11.75
CA VAL A 389 6.41 -30.29 10.96
C VAL A 389 7.70 -29.62 10.51
N ILE A 390 7.85 -29.40 9.21
CA ILE A 390 8.99 -28.68 8.63
C ILE A 390 8.52 -27.30 8.13
N LEU A 391 9.07 -26.27 8.73
CA LEU A 391 8.87 -24.88 8.35
C LEU A 391 10.11 -24.40 7.56
N THR A 392 9.91 -23.77 6.41
CA THR A 392 11.01 -23.28 5.60
C THR A 392 10.88 -21.78 5.38
N MET A 393 11.91 -21.04 5.75
CA MET A 393 12.04 -19.62 5.42
C MET A 393 12.41 -19.44 3.97
N THR A 394 11.70 -18.56 3.29
CA THR A 394 12.00 -18.08 1.94
C THR A 394 12.67 -16.72 2.01
N GLN A 395 13.09 -16.18 0.86
CA GLN A 395 13.57 -14.80 0.75
C GLN A 395 12.51 -13.75 1.13
N PHE A 396 11.23 -14.14 1.24
CA PHE A 396 10.13 -13.25 1.63
C PHE A 396 9.70 -13.43 3.08
N SER A 397 10.27 -14.40 3.78
CA SER A 397 10.00 -14.60 5.18
C SER A 397 10.64 -13.50 6.02
N GLU A 398 9.96 -13.11 7.09
CA GLU A 398 10.45 -12.10 8.03
C GLU A 398 10.58 -12.71 9.43
N VAL A 399 11.58 -12.26 10.17
CA VAL A 399 11.85 -12.67 11.54
C VAL A 399 11.73 -11.47 12.45
N PHE A 400 11.00 -11.63 13.55
CA PHE A 400 10.87 -10.63 14.60
C PHE A 400 11.17 -11.29 15.92
N VAL A 401 12.26 -10.88 16.58
CA VAL A 401 12.65 -11.37 17.89
C VAL A 401 11.83 -10.66 18.97
N LEU A 402 11.21 -11.45 19.87
CA LEU A 402 10.41 -10.94 20.98
C LEU A 402 11.34 -10.76 22.19
N ARG A 403 11.83 -9.54 22.44
CA ARG A 403 12.56 -9.25 23.66
C ARG A 403 11.57 -8.89 24.77
N GLU A 404 11.69 -9.52 25.94
CA GLU A 404 11.03 -9.05 27.15
C GLU A 404 11.62 -7.69 27.53
N ARG A 405 10.75 -6.76 28.02
CA ARG A 405 11.23 -5.53 28.66
C ARG A 405 12.26 -5.96 29.73
N ALA A 406 13.48 -5.47 29.64
CA ALA A 406 14.38 -5.48 30.81
C ALA A 406 13.60 -4.79 31.92
N GLN A 407 13.26 -5.51 32.97
CA GLN A 407 12.71 -4.93 34.19
C GLN A 407 13.71 -3.84 34.62
N GLN A 408 13.29 -2.59 34.59
CA GLN A 408 14.06 -1.52 35.20
C GLN A 408 14.31 -1.98 36.64
N PRO A 409 15.57 -1.97 37.11
CA PRO A 409 15.83 -2.31 38.49
C PRO A 409 15.00 -1.37 39.36
N GLY A 410 14.15 -1.96 40.19
CA GLY A 410 13.27 -1.20 41.08
C GLY A 410 14.13 -0.26 41.91
N VAL A 411 13.81 1.04 41.85
CA VAL A 411 14.34 2.04 42.76
C VAL A 411 13.81 1.67 44.14
N LEU A 412 14.65 1.11 44.99
CA LEU A 412 14.40 1.00 46.43
C LEU A 412 14.30 2.42 46.97
N ALA A 413 13.07 2.93 47.15
CA ALA A 413 12.84 4.12 47.93
C ALA A 413 13.15 3.80 49.36
N GLY A 414 14.31 4.24 49.82
CA GLY A 414 14.66 4.25 51.21
C GLY A 414 13.68 5.15 51.97
N LEU A 415 12.93 4.55 52.92
CA LEU A 415 12.28 5.26 53.99
C LEU A 415 13.37 5.70 54.94
N GLY A 416 13.64 6.98 55.00
CA GLY A 416 14.35 7.70 56.04
C GLY A 416 13.47 8.80 56.56
#